data_2cd2347a9bc3bdcafaadd206419a138d
#
_entry.id   2cd2347a9bc3bdcafaadd206419a138d
#
_cell.length_a   1.000
_cell.length_b   1.000
_cell.length_c   1.000
_cell.angle_alpha   90.00
_cell.angle_beta   90.00
_cell.angle_gamma   90.00
#
_symmetry.space_group_name_H-M   'P 1'
#
loop_
_entity.id
_entity.type
_entity.pdbx_description
1 polymer ?
#
loop_
_entity_poly.entity_id
_entity_poly.type
_entity_poly.pdbx_seq_one_letter_code
_entity_poly.pdbx_strand_id
1 'polypeptide(L)'
;MKIAFLGPAPPFRGGISNFAMHLADEFSKQKHQIMLFNFRNQYPGLLFPSGNQYDSSSTDLPSVRMLTPYLPHSWSKTLKAIQDWQPDLLIASWWLPFFALSYGYILKRVTCKVVILAHNIIPHEEWLGTRTLLSYAFKSAHKIVVLSRSCLLDLKRTLPNNISRRGVLGFHPIYKPLQLQRYEAQAFPGLLFFGLIKDYKGLDVLLKAMPIIRLAIPDIRLRIVGSVYGSSRIYENMIQELELKANVECHFRYVPDVEVANFFAISDVCILPYKTATQSGVIATALSYETPIIASDVGGLGEYIDHEHTGLLVPPDNPPALAAAVIRFYNEKMMEPMREAIASQKDSNTWAELARLIIE
;
A
#
# COMPACT_ATOMS: atom_id res chain seq x y z
N MET A 1 27.27 -2.38 -5.70
CA MET A 1 27.01 -1.01 -5.19
C MET A 1 26.63 -1.09 -3.72
N LYS A 2 26.88 -0.01 -2.99
CA LYS A 2 26.33 0.22 -1.64
C LYS A 2 25.02 1.01 -1.75
N ILE A 3 23.90 0.43 -1.36
CA ILE A 3 22.57 1.03 -1.47
C ILE A 3 22.01 1.29 -0.06
N ALA A 4 21.79 2.55 0.26
CA ALA A 4 21.16 2.97 1.50
C ALA A 4 19.66 3.15 1.29
N PHE A 5 18.84 2.65 2.21
CA PHE A 5 17.42 2.94 2.28
C PHE A 5 17.14 3.89 3.44
N LEU A 6 16.44 4.99 3.18
CA LEU A 6 15.95 5.92 4.19
C LEU A 6 14.42 5.82 4.26
N GLY A 7 13.90 5.24 5.32
CA GLY A 7 12.46 5.06 5.45
C GLY A 7 12.09 4.00 6.48
N PRO A 8 10.79 3.61 6.54
CA PRO A 8 10.35 2.58 7.45
C PRO A 8 10.84 1.20 6.99
N ALA A 9 11.33 0.45 7.96
CA ALA A 9 11.71 -0.95 7.84
C ALA A 9 11.35 -1.66 9.15
N PRO A 10 11.39 -2.99 9.24
CA PRO A 10 11.10 -3.69 10.49
C PRO A 10 11.84 -3.07 11.69
N PRO A 11 11.21 -2.98 12.86
CA PRO A 11 9.90 -3.54 13.24
C PRO A 11 8.69 -2.65 12.91
N PHE A 12 8.82 -1.60 12.09
CA PHE A 12 7.66 -0.79 11.69
C PHE A 12 6.76 -1.61 10.77
N ARG A 13 5.48 -1.70 11.14
CA ARG A 13 4.45 -2.39 10.37
C ARG A 13 3.92 -1.54 9.21
N GLY A 14 3.36 -2.19 8.21
CA GLY A 14 2.58 -1.57 7.13
C GLY A 14 3.20 -1.68 5.75
N GLY A 15 2.38 -1.38 4.73
CA GLY A 15 2.70 -1.64 3.33
C GLY A 15 3.99 -0.97 2.83
N ILE A 16 4.35 0.22 3.34
CA ILE A 16 5.58 0.92 2.93
C ILE A 16 6.83 0.21 3.47
N SER A 17 6.78 -0.27 4.73
CA SER A 17 7.85 -1.08 5.30
C SER A 17 8.03 -2.38 4.53
N ASN A 18 6.94 -3.10 4.26
CA ASN A 18 6.97 -4.33 3.47
C ASN A 18 7.51 -4.09 2.06
N PHE A 19 7.07 -3.02 1.39
CA PHE A 19 7.58 -2.65 0.08
C PHE A 19 9.09 -2.40 0.10
N ALA A 20 9.56 -1.60 1.05
CA ALA A 20 10.99 -1.30 1.21
C ALA A 20 11.81 -2.57 1.45
N MET A 21 11.29 -3.52 2.23
CA MET A 21 11.95 -4.78 2.49
C MET A 21 12.06 -5.67 1.25
N HIS A 22 10.96 -5.86 0.51
CA HIS A 22 11.01 -6.66 -0.72
C HIS A 22 11.97 -6.08 -1.76
N LEU A 23 12.01 -4.74 -1.88
CA LEU A 23 12.94 -4.07 -2.78
C LEU A 23 14.40 -4.21 -2.29
N ALA A 24 14.65 -4.07 -0.99
CA ALA A 24 15.97 -4.24 -0.39
C ALA A 24 16.48 -5.69 -0.52
N ASP A 25 15.60 -6.68 -0.30
CA ASP A 25 15.89 -8.09 -0.51
C ASP A 25 16.24 -8.39 -1.97
N GLU A 26 15.52 -7.78 -2.91
CA GLU A 26 15.82 -7.95 -4.33
C GLU A 26 17.21 -7.41 -4.68
N PHE A 27 17.56 -6.21 -4.21
CA PHE A 27 18.91 -5.68 -4.38
C PHE A 27 19.99 -6.56 -3.70
N SER A 28 19.69 -7.13 -2.53
CA SER A 28 20.59 -8.05 -1.84
C SER A 28 20.83 -9.32 -2.66
N LYS A 29 19.80 -9.91 -3.28
CA LYS A 29 19.92 -11.04 -4.22
C LYS A 29 20.80 -10.71 -5.43
N GLN A 30 20.75 -9.47 -5.89
CA GLN A 30 21.60 -8.94 -6.95
C GLN A 30 23.03 -8.61 -6.48
N LYS A 31 23.41 -9.04 -5.25
CA LYS A 31 24.74 -8.88 -4.62
C LYS A 31 25.14 -7.41 -4.35
N HIS A 32 24.16 -6.53 -4.14
CA HIS A 32 24.41 -5.20 -3.63
C HIS A 32 24.53 -5.24 -2.10
N GLN A 33 25.35 -4.35 -1.53
CA GLN A 33 25.43 -4.14 -0.08
C GLN A 33 24.30 -3.21 0.35
N ILE A 34 23.49 -3.63 1.29
CA ILE A 34 22.31 -2.90 1.75
C ILE A 34 22.49 -2.41 3.17
N MET A 35 22.04 -1.17 3.44
CA MET A 35 21.92 -0.62 4.79
C MET A 35 20.60 0.12 4.93
N LEU A 36 19.81 -0.23 5.95
CA LEU A 36 18.52 0.39 6.24
C LEU A 36 18.69 1.47 7.31
N PHE A 37 18.50 2.74 6.94
CA PHE A 37 18.45 3.87 7.87
C PHE A 37 16.98 4.12 8.24
N ASN A 38 16.58 3.50 9.35
CA ASN A 38 15.19 3.41 9.78
C ASN A 38 14.86 4.49 10.82
N PHE A 39 13.57 4.67 11.06
CA PHE A 39 13.11 5.53 12.13
C PHE A 39 13.43 4.95 13.51
N ARG A 40 13.78 5.81 14.45
CA ARG A 40 13.72 5.51 15.88
C ARG A 40 12.26 5.63 16.35
N ASN A 41 11.62 6.76 16.00
CA ASN A 41 10.21 7.03 16.18
C ASN A 41 9.69 7.69 14.91
N GLN A 42 8.67 7.11 14.29
CA GLN A 42 8.14 7.59 13.02
C GLN A 42 7.19 8.78 13.20
N TYR A 43 6.30 8.69 14.19
CA TYR A 43 5.32 9.70 14.56
C TYR A 43 5.36 9.99 16.05
N PRO A 44 5.01 11.23 16.49
CA PRO A 44 4.68 11.47 17.88
C PRO A 44 3.51 10.58 18.32
N GLY A 45 3.55 10.05 19.56
CA GLY A 45 2.51 9.14 20.05
C GLY A 45 1.09 9.70 19.96
N LEU A 46 0.95 11.03 20.10
CA LEU A 46 -0.34 11.73 19.97
C LEU A 46 -0.95 11.65 18.55
N LEU A 47 -0.11 11.54 17.52
CA LEU A 47 -0.54 11.48 16.11
C LEU A 47 -0.77 10.04 15.61
N PHE A 48 -0.64 9.05 16.48
CA PHE A 48 -0.87 7.66 16.13
C PHE A 48 -1.80 6.97 17.14
N PRO A 49 -3.07 7.31 17.13
CA PRO A 49 -4.05 6.82 18.14
C PRO A 49 -4.37 5.32 18.01
N SER A 50 -3.96 4.66 16.93
CA SER A 50 -4.26 3.25 16.67
C SER A 50 -3.30 2.26 17.37
N GLY A 51 -2.55 2.68 18.41
CA GLY A 51 -1.73 1.79 19.23
C GLY A 51 -0.30 1.59 18.71
N ASN A 52 0.22 0.36 18.75
CA ASN A 52 1.61 0.06 18.46
C ASN A 52 1.96 0.24 16.96
N GLN A 53 3.03 1.00 16.65
CA GLN A 53 3.58 1.17 15.30
C GLN A 53 4.46 -0.01 14.88
N TYR A 54 4.71 -0.96 15.76
CA TYR A 54 5.61 -2.07 15.57
C TYR A 54 4.84 -3.38 15.44
N ASP A 55 5.43 -4.34 14.76
CA ASP A 55 5.02 -5.74 14.78
C ASP A 55 6.22 -6.63 15.17
N SER A 56 6.03 -7.93 15.11
CA SER A 56 7.08 -8.93 15.36
C SER A 56 8.00 -9.15 14.16
N SER A 57 7.83 -8.40 13.06
CA SER A 57 8.67 -8.55 11.87
C SER A 57 10.12 -8.19 12.19
N SER A 58 11.02 -8.99 11.67
CA SER A 58 12.48 -8.78 11.74
C SER A 58 13.05 -8.82 10.33
N THR A 59 14.29 -8.40 10.20
CA THR A 59 15.04 -8.49 8.95
C THR A 59 16.47 -8.92 9.24
N ASP A 60 17.03 -9.73 8.35
CA ASP A 60 18.44 -10.10 8.37
C ASP A 60 19.34 -9.02 7.73
N LEU A 61 18.73 -8.04 7.06
CA LEU A 61 19.48 -6.93 6.46
C LEU A 61 19.98 -5.96 7.54
N PRO A 62 21.21 -5.43 7.42
CA PRO A 62 21.73 -4.44 8.33
C PRO A 62 20.82 -3.23 8.45
N SER A 63 20.40 -2.90 9.67
CA SER A 63 19.46 -1.83 9.96
C SER A 63 19.88 -1.01 11.17
N VAL A 64 19.78 0.32 11.07
CA VAL A 64 20.03 1.24 12.17
C VAL A 64 18.81 2.15 12.37
N ARG A 65 18.29 2.19 13.61
CA ARG A 65 17.12 2.97 14.00
C ARG A 65 17.53 4.28 14.66
N MET A 66 17.50 5.39 13.93
CA MET A 66 18.00 6.66 14.45
C MET A 66 17.21 7.90 14.06
N LEU A 67 16.47 7.88 12.93
CA LEU A 67 15.71 9.05 12.49
C LEU A 67 14.44 9.25 13.33
N THR A 68 14.27 10.47 13.83
CA THR A 68 13.02 10.97 14.43
C THR A 68 12.65 12.26 13.70
N PRO A 69 11.64 12.27 12.81
CA PRO A 69 11.38 13.37 11.86
C PRO A 69 11.11 14.73 12.50
N TYR A 70 10.58 14.74 13.72
CA TYR A 70 10.26 15.95 14.47
C TYR A 70 11.39 16.39 15.44
N LEU A 71 12.56 15.73 15.42
CA LEU A 71 13.71 16.07 16.26
C LEU A 71 14.96 16.38 15.39
N PRO A 72 15.30 17.67 15.17
CA PRO A 72 16.37 18.06 14.24
C PRO A 72 17.75 17.45 14.54
N HIS A 73 18.11 17.23 15.82
CA HIS A 73 19.38 16.60 16.17
C HIS A 73 19.49 15.15 15.65
N SER A 74 18.36 14.45 15.46
CA SER A 74 18.36 13.12 14.86
C SER A 74 18.70 13.15 13.38
N TRP A 75 18.38 14.24 12.67
CA TRP A 75 18.64 14.39 11.24
C TRP A 75 20.15 14.46 10.95
N SER A 76 20.89 15.26 11.76
CA SER A 76 22.34 15.36 11.63
C SER A 76 23.05 14.05 11.99
N LYS A 77 22.56 13.32 13.01
CA LYS A 77 23.09 11.99 13.35
C LYS A 77 22.86 10.98 12.23
N THR A 78 21.65 10.96 11.67
CA THR A 78 21.30 10.09 10.53
C THR A 78 22.13 10.44 9.29
N LEU A 79 22.25 11.73 8.97
CA LEU A 79 23.09 12.20 7.87
C LEU A 79 24.54 11.74 8.03
N LYS A 80 25.13 11.94 9.24
CA LYS A 80 26.50 11.51 9.52
C LYS A 80 26.66 10.00 9.32
N ALA A 81 25.75 9.18 9.84
CA ALA A 81 25.80 7.73 9.67
C ALA A 81 25.70 7.29 8.20
N ILE A 82 24.85 7.97 7.39
CA ILE A 82 24.77 7.72 5.94
C ILE A 82 26.11 8.08 5.27
N GLN A 83 26.70 9.24 5.61
CA GLN A 83 27.98 9.69 5.05
C GLN A 83 29.15 8.78 5.47
N ASP A 84 29.18 8.35 6.72
CA ASP A 84 30.23 7.42 7.23
C ASP A 84 30.13 6.05 6.52
N TRP A 85 28.94 5.60 6.15
CA TRP A 85 28.74 4.36 5.40
C TRP A 85 29.07 4.48 3.90
N GLN A 86 29.11 5.70 3.35
CA GLN A 86 29.46 6.01 1.96
C GLN A 86 28.66 5.22 0.92
N PRO A 87 27.33 5.40 0.83
CA PRO A 87 26.53 4.74 -0.20
C PRO A 87 26.82 5.29 -1.61
N ASP A 88 26.66 4.44 -2.63
CA ASP A 88 26.62 4.86 -4.03
C ASP A 88 25.24 5.43 -4.38
N LEU A 89 24.19 4.90 -3.75
CA LEU A 89 22.80 5.24 -3.97
C LEU A 89 22.04 5.33 -2.65
N LEU A 90 21.26 6.38 -2.47
CA LEU A 90 20.29 6.54 -1.38
C LEU A 90 18.87 6.52 -1.95
N ILE A 91 18.07 5.53 -1.53
CA ILE A 91 16.65 5.40 -1.84
C ILE A 91 15.84 5.89 -0.65
N ALA A 92 15.06 6.95 -0.83
CA ALA A 92 14.21 7.52 0.22
C ALA A 92 12.73 7.20 -0.06
N SER A 93 12.07 6.45 0.83
CA SER A 93 10.64 6.16 0.74
C SER A 93 9.84 7.39 1.15
N TRP A 94 8.95 7.86 0.26
CA TRP A 94 8.13 9.05 0.50
C TRP A 94 6.64 8.74 0.47
N TRP A 95 5.86 9.29 1.45
CA TRP A 95 4.40 9.13 1.46
C TRP A 95 3.62 10.27 2.16
N LEU A 96 4.27 11.13 2.96
CA LEU A 96 3.61 12.23 3.67
C LEU A 96 4.51 13.47 3.77
N PRO A 97 3.95 14.69 3.64
CA PRO A 97 4.68 15.94 3.82
C PRO A 97 5.31 16.14 5.22
N PHE A 98 4.82 15.41 6.23
CA PHE A 98 5.39 15.39 7.58
C PHE A 98 6.90 15.13 7.60
N PHE A 99 7.41 14.34 6.66
CA PHE A 99 8.84 14.00 6.58
C PHE A 99 9.68 15.01 5.81
N ALA A 100 9.05 16.03 5.23
CA ALA A 100 9.70 16.94 4.28
C ALA A 100 10.94 17.64 4.86
N LEU A 101 10.85 18.14 6.10
CA LEU A 101 11.95 18.86 6.73
C LEU A 101 13.16 17.98 7.00
N SER A 102 12.93 16.81 7.57
CA SER A 102 14.01 15.83 7.88
C SER A 102 14.63 15.27 6.59
N TYR A 103 13.80 14.88 5.63
CA TYR A 103 14.29 14.35 4.34
C TYR A 103 15.00 15.42 3.53
N GLY A 104 14.42 16.62 3.38
CA GLY A 104 15.07 17.71 2.66
C GLY A 104 16.42 18.10 3.29
N TYR A 105 16.54 18.10 4.62
CA TYR A 105 17.80 18.33 5.31
C TYR A 105 18.86 17.26 4.96
N ILE A 106 18.49 15.97 5.01
CA ILE A 106 19.39 14.85 4.74
C ILE A 106 19.74 14.78 3.26
N LEU A 107 18.74 14.73 2.39
CA LEU A 107 18.92 14.53 0.94
C LEU A 107 19.70 15.65 0.27
N LYS A 108 19.65 16.87 0.80
CA LYS A 108 20.45 18.01 0.32
C LYS A 108 21.94 17.89 0.62
N ARG A 109 22.32 17.07 1.61
CA ARG A 109 23.68 17.04 2.16
C ARG A 109 24.44 15.73 1.94
N VAL A 110 23.76 14.70 1.42
CA VAL A 110 24.43 13.48 0.97
C VAL A 110 25.14 13.72 -0.36
N THR A 111 26.24 13.01 -0.60
CA THR A 111 27.08 13.14 -1.80
C THR A 111 26.81 12.08 -2.86
N CYS A 112 26.01 11.05 -2.52
CA CYS A 112 25.65 9.97 -3.44
C CYS A 112 24.44 10.33 -4.33
N LYS A 113 24.15 9.47 -5.30
CA LYS A 113 22.88 9.56 -6.04
C LYS A 113 21.70 9.41 -5.09
N VAL A 114 20.63 10.18 -5.33
CA VAL A 114 19.38 10.16 -4.53
C VAL A 114 18.22 9.78 -5.42
N VAL A 115 17.50 8.74 -5.05
CA VAL A 115 16.21 8.37 -5.64
C VAL A 115 15.13 8.51 -4.57
N ILE A 116 14.07 9.25 -4.88
CA ILE A 116 12.86 9.26 -4.06
C ILE A 116 11.89 8.25 -4.65
N LEU A 117 11.53 7.24 -3.85
CA LEU A 117 10.45 6.32 -4.16
C LEU A 117 9.17 6.84 -3.53
N ALA A 118 8.32 7.44 -4.36
CA ALA A 118 7.13 8.14 -3.90
C ALA A 118 5.89 7.25 -4.00
N HIS A 119 5.39 6.84 -2.84
CA HIS A 119 4.13 6.09 -2.73
C HIS A 119 2.91 6.99 -2.91
N ASN A 120 2.99 8.25 -2.49
CA ASN A 120 2.01 9.30 -2.71
C ASN A 120 2.73 10.62 -2.96
N ILE A 121 2.15 11.50 -3.74
CA ILE A 121 2.61 12.88 -3.91
C ILE A 121 1.72 13.81 -3.08
N ILE A 122 0.41 13.75 -3.30
CA ILE A 122 -0.59 14.52 -2.55
C ILE A 122 -1.16 13.60 -1.47
N PRO A 123 -1.13 14.01 -0.19
CA PRO A 123 -1.79 13.24 0.86
C PRO A 123 -3.31 13.29 0.68
N HIS A 124 -4.01 12.25 1.14
CA HIS A 124 -5.49 12.22 1.13
C HIS A 124 -6.11 13.28 2.06
N GLU A 125 -5.35 13.80 2.99
CA GLU A 125 -5.72 14.91 3.88
C GLU A 125 -4.95 16.16 3.44
N GLU A 126 -5.63 17.30 3.31
CA GLU A 126 -4.99 18.55 2.92
C GLU A 126 -4.07 19.08 4.01
N TRP A 127 -2.82 19.38 3.64
CA TRP A 127 -1.83 19.97 4.52
C TRP A 127 -1.44 21.36 4.00
N LEU A 128 -1.51 22.37 4.87
CA LEU A 128 -1.04 23.70 4.52
C LEU A 128 0.44 23.68 4.14
N GLY A 129 0.78 24.31 3.01
CA GLY A 129 2.17 24.40 2.56
C GLY A 129 2.73 23.13 1.91
N THR A 130 1.90 22.12 1.60
CA THR A 130 2.31 20.86 0.96
C THR A 130 3.24 21.08 -0.22
N ARG A 131 2.95 22.00 -1.14
CA ARG A 131 3.75 22.28 -2.33
C ARG A 131 5.17 22.73 -1.99
N THR A 132 5.32 23.62 -1.01
CA THR A 132 6.62 24.13 -0.55
C THR A 132 7.42 23.03 0.13
N LEU A 133 6.78 22.25 1.01
CA LEU A 133 7.41 21.12 1.70
C LEU A 133 7.89 20.05 0.73
N LEU A 134 7.05 19.68 -0.24
CA LEU A 134 7.42 18.74 -1.31
C LEU A 134 8.60 19.28 -2.13
N SER A 135 8.54 20.53 -2.57
CA SER A 135 9.62 21.15 -3.34
C SER A 135 10.93 21.12 -2.58
N TYR A 136 10.91 21.40 -1.28
CA TYR A 136 12.09 21.33 -0.42
C TYR A 136 12.67 19.91 -0.32
N ALA A 137 11.84 18.92 -0.08
CA ALA A 137 12.27 17.52 0.05
C ALA A 137 12.79 16.92 -1.27
N PHE A 138 12.11 17.24 -2.39
CA PHE A 138 12.38 16.63 -3.70
C PHE A 138 13.46 17.33 -4.52
N LYS A 139 13.85 18.56 -4.13
CA LYS A 139 14.81 19.39 -4.89
C LYS A 139 16.15 18.66 -5.16
N SER A 140 16.61 17.83 -4.25
CA SER A 140 17.91 17.13 -4.33
C SER A 140 17.80 15.72 -4.91
N ALA A 141 16.61 15.24 -5.26
CA ALA A 141 16.46 13.95 -5.92
C ALA A 141 17.06 13.97 -7.33
N HIS A 142 17.81 12.96 -7.70
CA HIS A 142 18.29 12.75 -9.06
C HIS A 142 17.20 12.08 -9.92
N LYS A 143 16.42 11.20 -9.30
CA LYS A 143 15.28 10.51 -9.89
C LYS A 143 14.13 10.45 -8.87
N ILE A 144 12.89 10.51 -9.35
CA ILE A 144 11.68 10.36 -8.55
C ILE A 144 10.87 9.23 -9.18
N VAL A 145 10.83 8.07 -8.54
CA VAL A 145 10.05 6.94 -9.01
C VAL A 145 8.68 7.00 -8.35
N VAL A 146 7.64 7.04 -9.16
CA VAL A 146 6.23 6.99 -8.73
C VAL A 146 5.61 5.67 -9.18
N LEU A 147 4.64 5.14 -8.42
CA LEU A 147 4.12 3.80 -8.62
C LEU A 147 2.80 3.75 -9.39
N SER A 148 2.32 4.90 -9.91
CA SER A 148 1.13 4.97 -10.77
C SER A 148 1.16 6.20 -11.66
N ARG A 149 0.41 6.17 -12.77
CA ARG A 149 0.23 7.33 -13.66
C ARG A 149 -0.46 8.49 -12.93
N SER A 150 -1.40 8.16 -12.05
CA SER A 150 -2.05 9.15 -11.19
C SER A 150 -1.02 9.90 -10.35
N CYS A 151 -0.11 9.21 -9.65
CA CYS A 151 0.99 9.83 -8.91
C CYS A 151 1.93 10.65 -9.80
N LEU A 152 2.19 10.20 -11.04
CA LEU A 152 3.02 10.95 -11.98
C LEU A 152 2.36 12.27 -12.41
N LEU A 153 1.05 12.26 -12.62
CA LEU A 153 0.28 13.46 -12.93
C LEU A 153 0.28 14.42 -11.73
N ASP A 154 0.09 13.91 -10.52
CA ASP A 154 0.15 14.71 -9.29
C ASP A 154 1.54 15.35 -9.11
N LEU A 155 2.60 14.59 -9.37
CA LEU A 155 3.97 15.12 -9.35
C LEU A 155 4.14 16.29 -10.31
N LYS A 156 3.65 16.15 -11.56
CA LYS A 156 3.74 17.19 -12.60
C LYS A 156 2.90 18.43 -12.29
N ARG A 157 1.73 18.25 -11.66
CA ARG A 157 0.82 19.36 -11.28
C ARG A 157 1.31 20.10 -10.05
N THR A 158 1.94 19.40 -9.11
CA THR A 158 2.29 19.94 -7.80
C THR A 158 3.68 20.57 -7.76
N LEU A 159 4.66 19.98 -8.43
CA LEU A 159 6.06 20.39 -8.34
C LEU A 159 6.50 21.19 -9.58
N PRO A 160 7.46 22.13 -9.40
CA PRO A 160 8.05 22.88 -10.52
C PRO A 160 8.68 21.93 -11.55
N ASN A 161 8.69 22.37 -12.84
CA ASN A 161 9.19 21.54 -13.95
C ASN A 161 10.62 21.03 -13.78
N ASN A 162 11.50 21.81 -13.16
CA ASN A 162 12.89 21.40 -12.90
C ASN A 162 13.01 20.23 -11.90
N ILE A 163 11.97 19.95 -11.12
CA ILE A 163 11.87 18.80 -10.22
C ILE A 163 11.04 17.70 -10.89
N SER A 164 9.83 18.02 -11.35
CA SER A 164 8.87 17.04 -11.85
C SER A 164 9.35 16.30 -13.11
N ARG A 165 10.21 16.90 -13.94
CA ARG A 165 10.84 16.24 -15.11
C ARG A 165 11.73 15.03 -14.73
N ARG A 166 12.13 14.91 -13.47
CA ARG A 166 12.89 13.74 -12.95
C ARG A 166 11.99 12.58 -12.54
N GLY A 167 10.67 12.77 -12.70
CA GLY A 167 9.66 11.76 -12.43
C GLY A 167 9.70 10.64 -13.47
N VAL A 168 9.80 9.41 -13.00
CA VAL A 168 9.78 8.19 -13.79
C VAL A 168 8.62 7.34 -13.30
N LEU A 169 7.83 6.84 -14.24
CA LEU A 169 6.76 5.90 -13.94
C LEU A 169 7.35 4.52 -13.68
N GLY A 170 7.23 4.06 -12.47
CA GLY A 170 7.41 2.68 -12.07
C GLY A 170 6.06 2.01 -11.85
N PHE A 171 6.07 0.94 -11.10
CA PHE A 171 4.90 0.13 -10.78
C PHE A 171 5.03 -0.49 -9.39
N HIS A 172 3.94 -0.98 -8.85
CA HIS A 172 3.95 -1.77 -7.62
C HIS A 172 4.08 -3.26 -7.99
N PRO A 173 5.23 -3.91 -7.72
CA PRO A 173 5.38 -5.32 -8.03
C PRO A 173 4.42 -6.18 -7.21
N ILE A 174 4.06 -7.34 -7.76
CA ILE A 174 3.28 -8.36 -7.06
C ILE A 174 4.18 -8.99 -5.98
N TYR A 175 3.65 -9.14 -4.77
CA TYR A 175 4.36 -9.83 -3.70
C TYR A 175 4.51 -11.32 -3.98
N LYS A 176 5.57 -11.95 -3.44
CA LYS A 176 5.61 -13.41 -3.43
C LYS A 176 4.64 -13.90 -2.37
N PRO A 177 3.67 -14.74 -2.71
CA PRO A 177 2.73 -15.25 -1.74
C PRO A 177 3.48 -16.11 -0.71
N LEU A 178 3.13 -15.95 0.56
CA LEU A 178 3.46 -16.97 1.55
C LEU A 178 2.70 -18.26 1.17
N GLN A 179 3.32 -19.42 1.41
CA GLN A 179 2.72 -20.70 1.02
C GLN A 179 1.30 -20.79 1.59
N LEU A 180 0.33 -20.93 0.69
CA LEU A 180 -1.04 -21.24 1.04
C LEU A 180 -1.06 -22.63 1.67
N GLN A 181 -1.48 -22.73 2.92
CA GLN A 181 -2.06 -23.99 3.37
C GLN A 181 -3.32 -24.19 2.52
N ARG A 182 -3.46 -25.33 1.87
CA ARG A 182 -4.68 -25.66 1.13
C ARG A 182 -5.83 -25.69 2.13
N TYR A 183 -6.65 -24.65 2.09
CA TYR A 183 -7.94 -24.65 2.78
C TYR A 183 -8.94 -25.37 1.89
N GLU A 184 -9.80 -26.20 2.50
CA GLU A 184 -10.94 -26.78 1.80
C GLU A 184 -11.82 -25.64 1.25
N ALA A 185 -12.38 -25.86 0.05
CA ALA A 185 -13.30 -24.93 -0.56
C ALA A 185 -14.39 -24.52 0.44
N GLN A 186 -14.60 -23.24 0.65
CA GLN A 186 -15.63 -22.78 1.57
C GLN A 186 -17.03 -23.13 1.04
N ALA A 187 -17.92 -23.50 1.96
CA ALA A 187 -19.31 -23.80 1.64
C ALA A 187 -20.13 -22.58 1.23
N PHE A 188 -19.60 -21.36 1.36
CA PHE A 188 -20.32 -20.10 1.15
C PHE A 188 -19.53 -19.11 0.31
N PRO A 189 -20.21 -18.34 -0.57
CA PRO A 189 -19.59 -17.23 -1.32
C PRO A 189 -18.94 -16.21 -0.39
N GLY A 190 -17.66 -15.88 -0.63
CA GLY A 190 -16.83 -15.10 0.29
C GLY A 190 -16.28 -13.79 -0.29
N LEU A 191 -16.71 -12.65 0.29
CA LEU A 191 -16.13 -11.34 0.03
C LEU A 191 -15.07 -11.00 1.08
N LEU A 192 -13.98 -10.36 0.65
CA LEU A 192 -12.93 -9.87 1.54
C LEU A 192 -12.75 -8.36 1.39
N PHE A 193 -12.88 -7.62 2.49
CA PHE A 193 -12.37 -6.27 2.64
C PHE A 193 -11.12 -6.31 3.51
N PHE A 194 -9.96 -5.88 2.99
CA PHE A 194 -8.67 -6.07 3.66
C PHE A 194 -7.87 -4.77 3.82
N GLY A 195 -7.11 -4.66 4.93
CA GLY A 195 -6.09 -3.66 5.20
C GLY A 195 -6.51 -2.59 6.23
N LEU A 196 -5.67 -1.56 6.43
CA LEU A 196 -5.97 -0.48 7.38
C LEU A 196 -7.27 0.24 6.99
N ILE A 197 -8.26 0.24 7.88
CA ILE A 197 -9.60 0.79 7.64
C ILE A 197 -9.59 2.28 7.94
N LYS A 198 -9.71 3.09 6.90
CA LYS A 198 -9.89 4.55 6.94
C LYS A 198 -11.11 4.93 6.10
N ASP A 199 -11.69 6.10 6.36
CA ASP A 199 -12.90 6.56 5.67
C ASP A 199 -12.80 6.50 4.14
N TYR A 200 -11.68 6.98 3.57
CA TYR A 200 -11.48 6.99 2.12
C TYR A 200 -11.50 5.60 1.47
N LYS A 201 -11.35 4.52 2.25
CA LYS A 201 -11.42 3.14 1.76
C LYS A 201 -12.83 2.61 1.55
N GLY A 202 -13.84 3.38 1.94
CA GLY A 202 -15.23 3.15 1.56
C GLY A 202 -15.86 1.89 2.17
N LEU A 203 -15.45 1.45 3.37
CA LEU A 203 -16.11 0.32 4.03
C LEU A 203 -17.61 0.59 4.23
N ASP A 204 -17.99 1.84 4.46
CA ASP A 204 -19.39 2.27 4.54
C ASP A 204 -20.14 2.06 3.21
N VAL A 205 -19.48 2.25 2.06
CA VAL A 205 -20.05 2.00 0.72
C VAL A 205 -20.35 0.51 0.55
N LEU A 206 -19.40 -0.36 0.96
CA LEU A 206 -19.59 -1.82 0.89
C LEU A 206 -20.73 -2.27 1.83
N LEU A 207 -20.75 -1.78 3.08
CA LEU A 207 -21.82 -2.12 4.02
C LEU A 207 -23.20 -1.72 3.51
N LYS A 208 -23.32 -0.55 2.84
CA LYS A 208 -24.58 -0.11 2.19
C LYS A 208 -24.94 -0.96 0.98
N ALA A 209 -23.98 -1.59 0.30
CA ALA A 209 -24.22 -2.49 -0.82
C ALA A 209 -24.71 -3.89 -0.35
N MET A 210 -24.30 -4.33 0.85
CA MET A 210 -24.58 -5.67 1.36
C MET A 210 -26.06 -6.06 1.42
N PRO A 211 -27.03 -5.20 1.80
CA PRO A 211 -28.45 -5.57 1.75
C PRO A 211 -28.92 -5.99 0.36
N ILE A 212 -28.45 -5.30 -0.69
CA ILE A 212 -28.78 -5.62 -2.09
C ILE A 212 -28.14 -6.95 -2.50
N ILE A 213 -26.86 -7.14 -2.15
CA ILE A 213 -26.12 -8.37 -2.44
C ILE A 213 -26.77 -9.56 -1.73
N ARG A 214 -27.11 -9.44 -0.45
CA ARG A 214 -27.75 -10.49 0.34
C ARG A 214 -29.12 -10.90 -0.20
N LEU A 215 -29.86 -9.96 -0.75
CA LEU A 215 -31.16 -10.26 -1.37
C LEU A 215 -30.99 -11.19 -2.59
N ALA A 216 -29.93 -11.02 -3.36
CA ALA A 216 -29.61 -11.84 -4.53
C ALA A 216 -28.85 -13.12 -4.19
N ILE A 217 -28.00 -13.08 -3.16
CA ILE A 217 -27.11 -14.16 -2.71
C ILE A 217 -27.23 -14.29 -1.18
N PRO A 218 -28.25 -15.02 -0.67
CA PRO A 218 -28.56 -15.04 0.78
C PRO A 218 -27.39 -15.54 1.66
N ASP A 219 -26.62 -16.50 1.17
CA ASP A 219 -25.51 -17.12 1.93
C ASP A 219 -24.19 -16.37 1.81
N ILE A 220 -24.16 -15.19 1.18
CA ILE A 220 -22.95 -14.37 1.03
C ILE A 220 -22.33 -14.05 2.39
N ARG A 221 -21.01 -14.16 2.48
CA ARG A 221 -20.23 -13.80 3.66
C ARG A 221 -19.24 -12.68 3.32
N LEU A 222 -19.24 -11.63 4.13
CA LEU A 222 -18.25 -10.56 4.05
C LEU A 222 -17.30 -10.65 5.25
N ARG A 223 -16.02 -10.79 4.98
CA ARG A 223 -14.96 -10.67 6.00
C ARG A 223 -14.33 -9.29 5.91
N ILE A 224 -14.38 -8.56 7.03
CA ILE A 224 -13.74 -7.25 7.18
C ILE A 224 -12.50 -7.45 8.05
N VAL A 225 -11.32 -7.29 7.45
CA VAL A 225 -10.04 -7.67 8.06
C VAL A 225 -9.09 -6.48 8.07
N GLY A 226 -8.73 -5.99 9.25
CA GLY A 226 -7.76 -4.91 9.42
C GLY A 226 -8.02 -3.99 10.60
N SER A 227 -6.98 -3.26 11.04
CA SER A 227 -7.13 -2.26 12.10
C SER A 227 -7.95 -1.06 11.62
N VAL A 228 -8.84 -0.57 12.47
CA VAL A 228 -9.60 0.66 12.19
C VAL A 228 -8.78 1.87 12.66
N TYR A 229 -8.66 2.87 11.82
CA TYR A 229 -8.11 4.16 12.21
C TYR A 229 -9.22 4.99 12.89
N GLY A 230 -9.14 5.10 14.21
CA GLY A 230 -10.20 5.67 15.03
C GLY A 230 -11.08 4.60 15.68
N SER A 231 -12.41 4.79 15.66
CA SER A 231 -13.37 3.91 16.33
C SER A 231 -14.06 2.96 15.35
N SER A 232 -14.12 1.67 15.68
CA SER A 232 -14.89 0.65 14.94
C SER A 232 -16.41 0.80 15.10
N ARG A 233 -16.87 1.52 16.14
CA ARG A 233 -18.29 1.64 16.49
C ARG A 233 -19.17 2.12 15.34
N ILE A 234 -18.65 2.98 14.46
CA ILE A 234 -19.40 3.47 13.30
C ILE A 234 -19.79 2.29 12.40
N TYR A 235 -18.86 1.39 12.11
CA TYR A 235 -19.12 0.22 11.26
C TYR A 235 -19.95 -0.84 11.99
N GLU A 236 -19.73 -1.05 13.30
CA GLU A 236 -20.52 -1.96 14.12
C GLU A 236 -21.99 -1.54 14.18
N ASN A 237 -22.27 -0.23 14.34
CA ASN A 237 -23.61 0.32 14.29
C ASN A 237 -24.26 0.13 12.91
N MET A 238 -23.53 0.42 11.82
CA MET A 238 -24.05 0.20 10.46
C MET A 238 -24.41 -1.27 10.21
N ILE A 239 -23.56 -2.21 10.66
CA ILE A 239 -23.82 -3.65 10.56
C ILE A 239 -25.10 -4.03 11.30
N GLN A 240 -25.34 -3.41 12.46
CA GLN A 240 -26.54 -3.64 13.24
C GLN A 240 -27.79 -3.03 12.57
N GLU A 241 -27.72 -1.75 12.17
CA GLU A 241 -28.81 -1.01 11.53
C GLU A 241 -29.24 -1.64 10.18
N LEU A 242 -28.28 -2.19 9.44
CA LEU A 242 -28.54 -2.87 8.16
C LEU A 242 -28.85 -4.37 8.33
N GLU A 243 -28.95 -4.86 9.58
CA GLU A 243 -29.26 -6.26 9.91
C GLU A 243 -28.29 -7.27 9.27
N LEU A 244 -27.00 -6.94 9.21
CA LEU A 244 -25.97 -7.72 8.50
C LEU A 244 -25.19 -8.68 9.40
N LYS A 245 -25.55 -8.81 10.71
CA LYS A 245 -24.77 -9.63 11.69
C LYS A 245 -24.58 -11.08 11.24
N ALA A 246 -25.53 -11.65 10.51
CA ALA A 246 -25.42 -13.01 10.01
C ALA A 246 -24.49 -13.17 8.80
N ASN A 247 -24.22 -12.08 8.06
CA ASN A 247 -23.47 -12.10 6.82
C ASN A 247 -22.07 -11.48 6.94
N VAL A 248 -21.76 -10.76 8.04
CA VAL A 248 -20.53 -9.99 8.20
C VAL A 248 -19.72 -10.48 9.39
N GLU A 249 -18.47 -10.83 9.14
CA GLU A 249 -17.47 -11.21 10.12
C GLU A 249 -16.40 -10.10 10.22
N CYS A 250 -16.16 -9.57 11.44
CA CYS A 250 -15.24 -8.46 11.66
C CYS A 250 -13.98 -8.91 12.40
N HIS A 251 -12.81 -8.64 11.81
CA HIS A 251 -11.50 -8.79 12.40
C HIS A 251 -10.82 -7.43 12.52
N PHE A 252 -11.33 -6.56 13.39
CA PHE A 252 -10.84 -5.18 13.60
C PHE A 252 -9.52 -5.18 14.39
N ARG A 253 -8.50 -5.81 13.80
CA ARG A 253 -7.16 -5.88 14.36
C ARG A 253 -6.09 -5.86 13.26
N TYR A 254 -4.86 -5.60 13.64
CA TYR A 254 -3.74 -5.86 12.74
C TYR A 254 -3.62 -7.38 12.51
N VAL A 255 -3.44 -7.75 11.25
CA VAL A 255 -3.24 -9.15 10.84
C VAL A 255 -1.81 -9.33 10.40
N PRO A 256 -1.02 -10.21 11.08
CA PRO A 256 0.32 -10.56 10.66
C PRO A 256 0.34 -11.22 9.27
N ASP A 257 1.43 -11.05 8.52
CA ASP A 257 1.54 -11.55 7.15
C ASP A 257 1.30 -13.07 7.04
N VAL A 258 1.66 -13.82 8.08
CA VAL A 258 1.40 -15.28 8.14
C VAL A 258 -0.09 -15.65 8.17
N GLU A 259 -0.96 -14.77 8.65
CA GLU A 259 -2.40 -14.97 8.68
C GLU A 259 -3.09 -14.42 7.41
N VAL A 260 -2.45 -13.49 6.69
CA VAL A 260 -3.02 -12.85 5.49
C VAL A 260 -3.40 -13.89 4.45
N ALA A 261 -2.52 -14.87 4.22
CA ALA A 261 -2.74 -15.95 3.29
C ALA A 261 -4.07 -16.67 3.53
N ASN A 262 -4.43 -16.87 4.80
CA ASN A 262 -5.66 -17.59 5.19
C ASN A 262 -6.91 -16.83 4.75
N PHE A 263 -6.94 -15.50 4.96
CA PHE A 263 -8.10 -14.68 4.58
C PHE A 263 -8.29 -14.63 3.06
N PHE A 264 -7.21 -14.55 2.28
CA PHE A 264 -7.29 -14.59 0.83
C PHE A 264 -7.68 -15.99 0.31
N ALA A 265 -7.17 -17.07 0.93
CA ALA A 265 -7.48 -18.44 0.55
C ALA A 265 -8.95 -18.82 0.71
N ILE A 266 -9.63 -18.21 1.71
CA ILE A 266 -11.05 -18.48 2.00
C ILE A 266 -11.98 -17.41 1.42
N SER A 267 -11.52 -16.60 0.47
CA SER A 267 -12.32 -15.54 -0.14
C SER A 267 -12.29 -15.66 -1.66
N ASP A 268 -13.43 -15.44 -2.29
CA ASP A 268 -13.57 -15.54 -3.74
C ASP A 268 -13.11 -14.27 -4.43
N VAL A 269 -13.32 -13.12 -3.79
CA VAL A 269 -13.03 -11.81 -4.36
C VAL A 269 -12.69 -10.78 -3.28
N CYS A 270 -11.70 -9.93 -3.57
CA CYS A 270 -11.32 -8.80 -2.73
C CYS A 270 -12.06 -7.53 -3.17
N ILE A 271 -12.71 -6.84 -2.23
CA ILE A 271 -13.52 -5.64 -2.51
C ILE A 271 -12.77 -4.39 -2.05
N LEU A 272 -12.53 -3.46 -2.96
CA LEU A 272 -11.82 -2.20 -2.71
C LEU A 272 -12.71 -1.01 -3.10
N PRO A 273 -13.72 -0.66 -2.32
CA PRO A 273 -14.74 0.36 -2.66
C PRO A 273 -14.25 1.77 -2.33
N TYR A 274 -13.00 2.07 -2.70
CA TYR A 274 -12.33 3.30 -2.28
C TYR A 274 -13.01 4.53 -2.85
N LYS A 275 -13.18 5.57 -2.03
CA LYS A 275 -13.67 6.89 -2.44
C LYS A 275 -12.59 7.67 -3.19
N THR A 276 -11.35 7.53 -2.74
CA THR A 276 -10.15 8.12 -3.37
C THR A 276 -8.95 7.18 -3.20
N ALA A 277 -8.05 7.17 -4.17
CA ALA A 277 -6.78 6.44 -4.05
C ALA A 277 -5.72 7.02 -4.99
N THR A 278 -4.45 6.86 -4.64
CA THR A 278 -3.31 7.05 -5.54
C THR A 278 -2.76 5.72 -6.02
N GLN A 279 -2.73 4.74 -5.13
CA GLN A 279 -2.38 3.35 -5.37
C GLN A 279 -2.79 2.51 -4.15
N SER A 280 -2.74 1.17 -4.26
CA SER A 280 -3.06 0.29 -3.13
C SER A 280 -2.20 -0.97 -3.10
N GLY A 281 -1.41 -1.13 -2.03
CA GLY A 281 -0.68 -2.37 -1.78
C GLY A 281 -1.58 -3.60 -1.58
N VAL A 282 -2.87 -3.39 -1.25
CA VAL A 282 -3.84 -4.48 -1.13
C VAL A 282 -4.09 -5.13 -2.49
N ILE A 283 -4.06 -4.36 -3.61
CA ILE A 283 -4.15 -4.93 -4.96
C ILE A 283 -2.99 -5.91 -5.19
N ALA A 284 -1.75 -5.47 -4.93
CA ALA A 284 -0.58 -6.34 -5.11
C ALA A 284 -0.66 -7.61 -4.24
N THR A 285 -1.23 -7.49 -3.04
CA THR A 285 -1.49 -8.63 -2.16
C THR A 285 -2.57 -9.56 -2.76
N ALA A 286 -3.71 -9.02 -3.19
CA ALA A 286 -4.79 -9.81 -3.79
C ALA A 286 -4.30 -10.56 -5.04
N LEU A 287 -3.58 -9.87 -5.94
CA LEU A 287 -3.00 -10.47 -7.14
C LEU A 287 -1.96 -11.56 -6.81
N SER A 288 -1.20 -11.41 -5.71
CA SER A 288 -0.24 -12.44 -5.29
C SER A 288 -0.91 -13.74 -4.88
N TYR A 289 -2.12 -13.66 -4.34
CA TYR A 289 -2.96 -14.81 -3.98
C TYR A 289 -3.96 -15.22 -5.07
N GLU A 290 -3.81 -14.69 -6.30
CA GLU A 290 -4.70 -14.96 -7.42
C GLU A 290 -6.18 -14.64 -7.11
N THR A 291 -6.40 -13.68 -6.22
CA THR A 291 -7.75 -13.30 -5.81
C THR A 291 -8.26 -12.18 -6.70
N PRO A 292 -9.37 -12.38 -7.46
CA PRO A 292 -10.03 -11.35 -8.25
C PRO A 292 -10.37 -10.12 -7.40
N ILE A 293 -10.48 -8.95 -8.05
CA ILE A 293 -10.72 -7.70 -7.36
C ILE A 293 -11.95 -7.00 -7.92
N ILE A 294 -12.85 -6.54 -7.05
CA ILE A 294 -13.87 -5.56 -7.42
C ILE A 294 -13.52 -4.24 -6.76
N ALA A 295 -13.19 -3.23 -7.54
CA ALA A 295 -12.71 -1.95 -7.03
C ALA A 295 -13.43 -0.75 -7.63
N SER A 296 -13.43 0.36 -6.88
CA SER A 296 -13.80 1.66 -7.44
C SER A 296 -12.77 2.11 -8.48
N ASP A 297 -13.22 2.67 -9.59
CA ASP A 297 -12.37 3.29 -10.61
C ASP A 297 -11.91 4.68 -10.15
N VAL A 298 -10.91 4.70 -9.27
CA VAL A 298 -10.34 5.92 -8.69
C VAL A 298 -8.82 5.90 -8.70
N GLY A 299 -8.23 7.02 -9.03
CA GLY A 299 -6.78 7.23 -8.99
C GLY A 299 -6.01 6.19 -9.80
N GLY A 300 -5.07 5.51 -9.17
CA GLY A 300 -4.25 4.46 -9.80
C GLY A 300 -4.78 3.04 -9.62
N LEU A 301 -5.98 2.81 -9.06
CA LEU A 301 -6.49 1.44 -8.87
C LEU A 301 -6.75 0.74 -10.20
N GLY A 302 -7.40 1.43 -11.15
CA GLY A 302 -7.67 0.89 -12.47
C GLY A 302 -6.43 0.59 -13.32
N GLU A 303 -5.25 1.09 -12.93
CA GLU A 303 -3.99 0.78 -13.63
C GLU A 303 -3.50 -0.66 -13.39
N TYR A 304 -3.98 -1.30 -12.33
CA TYR A 304 -3.57 -2.64 -11.88
C TYR A 304 -4.66 -3.69 -12.07
N ILE A 305 -5.87 -3.27 -12.48
CA ILE A 305 -7.01 -4.16 -12.66
C ILE A 305 -7.41 -4.10 -14.12
N ASP A 306 -7.23 -5.20 -14.83
CA ASP A 306 -7.74 -5.37 -16.18
C ASP A 306 -9.23 -5.71 -16.07
N HIS A 307 -10.09 -4.72 -16.43
CA HIS A 307 -11.51 -4.82 -16.27
C HIS A 307 -12.08 -6.00 -17.05
N GLU A 308 -12.91 -6.81 -16.39
CA GLU A 308 -13.49 -8.08 -16.85
C GLU A 308 -12.49 -9.26 -16.99
N HIS A 309 -11.18 -9.02 -16.88
CA HIS A 309 -10.17 -10.08 -16.97
C HIS A 309 -9.54 -10.43 -15.63
N THR A 310 -9.12 -9.45 -14.83
CA THR A 310 -8.54 -9.69 -13.51
C THR A 310 -9.41 -9.15 -12.37
N GLY A 311 -10.49 -8.46 -12.70
CA GLY A 311 -11.43 -7.89 -11.75
C GLY A 311 -12.49 -7.01 -12.43
N LEU A 312 -13.30 -6.36 -11.59
CA LEU A 312 -14.33 -5.43 -12.05
C LEU A 312 -14.06 -4.03 -11.49
N LEU A 313 -14.23 -3.01 -12.34
CA LEU A 313 -14.18 -1.60 -11.95
C LEU A 313 -15.59 -1.03 -11.89
N VAL A 314 -15.89 -0.28 -10.83
CA VAL A 314 -17.20 0.35 -10.59
C VAL A 314 -17.04 1.84 -10.27
N PRO A 315 -18.04 2.68 -10.49
CA PRO A 315 -18.01 4.07 -10.04
C PRO A 315 -17.80 4.16 -8.52
N PRO A 316 -16.96 5.12 -8.03
CA PRO A 316 -16.77 5.33 -6.60
C PRO A 316 -18.06 5.83 -5.92
N ASP A 317 -18.14 5.60 -4.61
CA ASP A 317 -19.25 6.03 -3.75
C ASP A 317 -20.63 5.63 -4.27
N ASN A 318 -20.73 4.45 -4.88
CA ASN A 318 -21.95 3.94 -5.52
C ASN A 318 -22.27 2.52 -5.04
N PRO A 319 -22.97 2.37 -3.89
CA PRO A 319 -23.36 1.07 -3.35
C PRO A 319 -24.18 0.20 -4.33
N PRO A 320 -25.17 0.73 -5.11
CA PRO A 320 -25.89 -0.07 -6.09
C PRO A 320 -24.99 -0.62 -7.21
N ALA A 321 -24.06 0.17 -7.74
CA ALA A 321 -23.14 -0.30 -8.78
C ALA A 321 -22.18 -1.36 -8.24
N LEU A 322 -21.69 -1.19 -7.00
CA LEU A 322 -20.87 -2.19 -6.33
C LEU A 322 -21.65 -3.51 -6.13
N ALA A 323 -22.91 -3.42 -5.67
CA ALA A 323 -23.76 -4.59 -5.50
C ALA A 323 -24.00 -5.32 -6.83
N ALA A 324 -24.30 -4.58 -7.89
CA ALA A 324 -24.50 -5.15 -9.22
C ALA A 324 -23.25 -5.90 -9.73
N ALA A 325 -22.06 -5.33 -9.51
CA ALA A 325 -20.80 -5.97 -9.88
C ALA A 325 -20.54 -7.26 -9.10
N VAL A 326 -20.82 -7.28 -7.79
CA VAL A 326 -20.70 -8.50 -6.97
C VAL A 326 -21.67 -9.57 -7.44
N ILE A 327 -22.93 -9.20 -7.68
CA ILE A 327 -23.97 -10.14 -8.15
C ILE A 327 -23.58 -10.70 -9.53
N ARG A 328 -23.12 -9.85 -10.44
CA ARG A 328 -22.63 -10.25 -11.76
C ARG A 328 -21.46 -11.24 -11.66
N PHE A 329 -20.47 -10.95 -10.77
CA PHE A 329 -19.30 -11.79 -10.55
C PHE A 329 -19.68 -13.25 -10.24
N TYR A 330 -20.67 -13.45 -9.36
CA TYR A 330 -21.13 -14.80 -9.01
C TYR A 330 -22.03 -15.41 -10.09
N ASN A 331 -22.98 -14.66 -10.65
CA ASN A 331 -23.92 -15.18 -11.66
C ASN A 331 -23.21 -15.62 -12.95
N GLU A 332 -22.19 -14.87 -13.38
CA GLU A 332 -21.39 -15.18 -14.57
C GLU A 332 -20.19 -16.10 -14.27
N LYS A 333 -20.04 -16.56 -13.00
CA LYS A 333 -18.97 -17.47 -12.57
C LYS A 333 -17.57 -16.96 -12.93
N MET A 334 -17.32 -15.66 -12.72
CA MET A 334 -16.11 -14.98 -13.17
C MET A 334 -14.86 -15.34 -12.36
N MET A 335 -14.98 -16.01 -11.21
CA MET A 335 -13.88 -16.28 -10.28
C MET A 335 -12.72 -17.04 -10.95
N GLU A 336 -12.97 -18.23 -11.51
CA GLU A 336 -11.90 -19.06 -12.08
C GLU A 336 -11.25 -18.44 -13.31
N PRO A 337 -12.02 -17.91 -14.31
CA PRO A 337 -11.41 -17.20 -15.43
C PRO A 337 -10.51 -16.03 -15.02
N MET A 338 -10.93 -15.26 -14.01
CA MET A 338 -10.13 -14.14 -13.48
C MET A 338 -8.88 -14.63 -12.75
N ARG A 339 -8.96 -15.71 -11.98
CA ARG A 339 -7.79 -16.34 -11.33
C ARG A 339 -6.75 -16.79 -12.35
N GLU A 340 -7.16 -17.47 -13.40
CA GLU A 340 -6.29 -17.90 -14.50
C GLU A 340 -5.62 -16.70 -15.18
N ALA A 341 -6.39 -15.64 -15.45
CA ALA A 341 -5.86 -14.41 -16.02
C ALA A 341 -4.83 -13.74 -15.12
N ILE A 342 -5.09 -13.66 -13.80
CA ILE A 342 -4.14 -13.13 -12.82
C ILE A 342 -2.87 -13.99 -12.78
N ALA A 343 -3.00 -15.31 -12.75
CA ALA A 343 -1.87 -16.23 -12.73
C ALA A 343 -0.96 -16.05 -13.93
N SER A 344 -1.53 -15.80 -15.11
CA SER A 344 -0.76 -15.57 -16.36
C SER A 344 0.04 -14.26 -16.37
N GLN A 345 -0.31 -13.29 -15.50
CA GLN A 345 0.37 -11.99 -15.44
C GLN A 345 1.50 -11.93 -14.39
N LYS A 346 1.75 -13.01 -13.62
CA LYS A 346 2.73 -13.02 -12.51
C LYS A 346 4.17 -12.72 -12.91
N ASP A 347 4.54 -12.97 -14.15
CA ASP A 347 5.90 -12.75 -14.65
C ASP A 347 6.13 -11.30 -15.12
N SER A 348 5.10 -10.46 -15.07
CA SER A 348 5.21 -9.03 -15.37
C SER A 348 5.35 -8.18 -14.12
N ASN A 349 5.94 -7.01 -14.24
CA ASN A 349 6.11 -6.05 -13.15
C ASN A 349 6.82 -6.66 -11.93
N THR A 350 7.97 -7.27 -12.16
CA THR A 350 8.75 -7.96 -11.13
C THR A 350 9.55 -6.99 -10.25
N TRP A 351 9.95 -7.44 -9.06
CA TRP A 351 10.84 -6.68 -8.17
C TRP A 351 12.20 -6.40 -8.84
N ALA A 352 12.69 -7.34 -9.69
CA ALA A 352 13.94 -7.17 -10.43
C ALA A 352 13.84 -6.06 -11.48
N GLU A 353 12.72 -5.94 -12.18
CA GLU A 353 12.47 -4.85 -13.13
C GLU A 353 12.37 -3.49 -12.43
N LEU A 354 11.68 -3.41 -11.28
CA LEU A 354 11.63 -2.18 -10.51
C LEU A 354 13.02 -1.80 -9.98
N ALA A 355 13.79 -2.76 -9.47
CA ALA A 355 15.16 -2.52 -9.00
C ALA A 355 16.05 -1.97 -10.13
N ARG A 356 15.98 -2.55 -11.33
CA ARG A 356 16.67 -2.06 -12.53
C ARG A 356 16.26 -0.63 -12.88
N LEU A 357 14.95 -0.35 -12.93
CA LEU A 357 14.42 1.00 -13.18
C LEU A 357 14.97 2.03 -12.21
N ILE A 358 15.18 1.67 -10.95
CA ILE A 358 15.69 2.56 -9.90
C ILE A 358 17.17 2.87 -10.11
N ILE A 359 17.99 1.91 -10.54
CA ILE A 359 19.46 2.07 -10.70
C ILE A 359 19.81 2.81 -11.99
N GLU A 360 19.17 2.48 -13.09
CA GLU A 360 19.35 3.16 -14.39
C GLU A 360 19.00 4.65 -14.34
#